data_4b8e186ad9b25b47ab9e76ac5c7b9756
#
_entry.id   4b8e186ad9b25b47ab9e76ac5c7b9756
#
_cell.length_a   1.000
_cell.length_b   1.000
_cell.length_c   1.000
_cell.angle_alpha   90.00
_cell.angle_beta   90.00
_cell.angle_gamma   90.00
#
_symmetry.space_group_name_H-M   'P 1'
#
loop_
_entity.id
_entity.type
_entity.pdbx_description
1 polymer ?
#
loop_
_entity_poly.entity_id
_entity_poly.type
_entity_poly.pdbx_seq_one_letter_code
_entity_poly.pdbx_strand_id
1 'polypeptide(L)'
;MNCRKLKGVRDGTVFHVCNRGVLKKPIFLDDFDFHICEQILGESAEKYEVPLFAYCLMPNHWHLLVEAPTGEMLVKMLQRFSSVHARTIRRKQENQGTGAVYQSRFRAHAVQKNEAFLKVRNYIEQNPVKAGLCAKPEDWAWGSANKKQKKIGLAEPKQWLPKTQGGESEESWHHQIEAALFSQQPLGDLNWRRMFLASSTPQPVLEQLAA
;
A
#
# COMPACT_ATOMS: atom_id res chain seq x y z
N MET A 1 -7.45 -0.40 -7.56
CA MET A 1 -8.05 -1.71 -7.96
C MET A 1 -8.91 -2.23 -6.80
N ASN A 2 -10.01 -2.93 -7.02
CA ASN A 2 -10.84 -3.49 -5.96
C ASN A 2 -10.44 -4.96 -5.64
N CYS A 3 -10.92 -5.51 -4.50
CA CYS A 3 -10.57 -6.88 -4.06
C CYS A 3 -10.84 -7.98 -5.11
N ARG A 4 -11.89 -7.82 -5.92
CA ARG A 4 -12.26 -8.80 -6.95
C ARG A 4 -11.22 -8.81 -8.09
N LYS A 5 -10.77 -7.63 -8.51
CA LYS A 5 -9.70 -7.49 -9.54
C LYS A 5 -8.33 -7.93 -9.03
N LEU A 6 -8.03 -7.76 -7.73
CA LEU A 6 -6.76 -8.21 -7.15
C LEU A 6 -6.60 -9.73 -7.17
N LYS A 7 -7.68 -10.50 -7.04
CA LYS A 7 -7.59 -11.97 -7.03
C LYS A 7 -7.10 -12.56 -8.35
N GLY A 8 -7.29 -11.86 -9.46
CA GLY A 8 -6.86 -12.31 -10.80
C GLY A 8 -5.55 -11.70 -11.28
N VAL A 9 -4.77 -11.04 -10.41
CA VAL A 9 -3.48 -10.48 -10.82
C VAL A 9 -2.40 -11.55 -10.89
N ARG A 10 -1.38 -11.27 -11.72
CA ARG A 10 -0.21 -12.13 -11.86
C ARG A 10 0.57 -12.18 -10.54
N ASP A 11 0.99 -13.39 -10.16
CA ASP A 11 1.83 -13.61 -8.99
C ASP A 11 3.13 -12.81 -9.06
N GLY A 12 3.58 -12.33 -7.93
CA GLY A 12 4.75 -11.49 -7.83
C GLY A 12 4.51 -10.03 -8.28
N THR A 13 3.27 -9.60 -8.54
CA THR A 13 2.99 -8.18 -8.84
C THR A 13 3.17 -7.33 -7.59
N VAL A 14 3.89 -6.21 -7.73
CA VAL A 14 4.05 -5.22 -6.67
C VAL A 14 2.87 -4.24 -6.67
N PHE A 15 2.42 -3.86 -5.48
CA PHE A 15 1.34 -2.90 -5.29
C PHE A 15 1.71 -1.82 -4.30
N HIS A 16 1.37 -0.58 -4.66
CA HIS A 16 1.16 0.48 -3.69
C HIS A 16 -0.27 0.38 -3.18
N VAL A 17 -0.42 0.19 -1.88
CA VAL A 17 -1.73 0.08 -1.22
C VAL A 17 -1.89 1.19 -0.21
N CYS A 18 -3.07 1.81 -0.17
CA CYS A 18 -3.37 2.84 0.81
C CYS A 18 -4.83 2.78 1.27
N ASN A 19 -5.08 3.30 2.46
CA ASN A 19 -6.42 3.55 2.98
C ASN A 19 -6.43 4.78 3.89
N ARG A 20 -7.58 5.41 4.03
CA ARG A 20 -7.74 6.66 4.77
C ARG A 20 -8.95 6.61 5.69
N GLY A 21 -8.84 7.29 6.83
CA GLY A 21 -9.94 7.49 7.77
C GLY A 21 -11.12 8.22 7.15
N VAL A 22 -12.32 7.87 7.61
CA VAL A 22 -13.57 8.52 7.18
C VAL A 22 -13.50 10.03 7.45
N LEU A 23 -13.95 10.85 6.48
CA LEU A 23 -13.88 12.31 6.54
C LEU A 23 -12.48 12.86 6.82
N LYS A 24 -11.44 12.12 6.47
CA LYS A 24 -10.03 12.44 6.79
C LYS A 24 -9.74 12.56 8.30
N LYS A 25 -10.60 12.03 9.15
CA LYS A 25 -10.38 12.03 10.61
C LYS A 25 -9.16 11.18 10.95
N PRO A 26 -8.45 11.50 12.05
CA PRO A 26 -7.37 10.68 12.56
C PRO A 26 -7.84 9.25 12.83
N ILE A 27 -7.01 8.28 12.46
CA ILE A 27 -7.16 6.85 12.76
C ILE A 27 -6.10 6.37 13.75
N PHE A 28 -5.22 7.27 14.17
CA PHE A 28 -4.25 7.11 15.24
C PHE A 28 -4.35 8.34 16.13
N LEU A 29 -4.59 8.15 17.41
CA LEU A 29 -4.79 9.21 18.38
C LEU A 29 -3.54 9.43 19.25
N ASP A 30 -2.76 8.39 19.42
CA ASP A 30 -1.52 8.39 20.20
C ASP A 30 -0.53 7.35 19.66
N ASP A 31 0.68 7.32 20.22
CA ASP A 31 1.75 6.40 19.84
C ASP A 31 1.38 4.93 20.01
N PHE A 32 0.53 4.62 20.98
CA PHE A 32 0.05 3.26 21.18
C PHE A 32 -0.77 2.75 20.00
N ASP A 33 -1.62 3.59 19.40
CA ASP A 33 -2.40 3.24 18.22
C ASP A 33 -1.50 2.91 17.02
N PHE A 34 -0.46 3.71 16.81
CA PHE A 34 0.54 3.45 15.78
C PHE A 34 1.27 2.13 16.03
N HIS A 35 1.69 1.90 17.29
CA HIS A 35 2.41 0.69 17.66
C HIS A 35 1.58 -0.58 17.41
N ILE A 36 0.32 -0.57 17.87
CA ILE A 36 -0.60 -1.67 17.63
C ILE A 36 -0.86 -1.89 16.13
N CYS A 37 -0.97 -0.81 15.35
CA CYS A 37 -1.15 -0.92 13.90
C CYS A 37 0.07 -1.55 13.23
N GLU A 38 1.29 -1.16 13.60
CA GLU A 38 2.52 -1.80 13.12
C GLU A 38 2.55 -3.30 13.45
N GLN A 39 2.21 -3.67 14.67
CA GLN A 39 2.14 -5.07 15.08
C GLN A 39 1.15 -5.85 14.21
N ILE A 40 -0.08 -5.35 14.06
CA ILE A 40 -1.12 -5.98 13.22
C ILE A 40 -0.65 -6.10 11.77
N LEU A 41 0.05 -5.09 11.25
CA LEU A 41 0.60 -5.10 9.90
C LEU A 41 1.64 -6.20 9.74
N GLY A 42 2.63 -6.27 10.65
CA GLY A 42 3.68 -7.29 10.65
C GLY A 42 3.10 -8.70 10.71
N GLU A 43 2.23 -8.97 11.71
CA GLU A 43 1.55 -10.27 11.86
C GLU A 43 0.71 -10.66 10.62
N SER A 44 0.09 -9.66 9.97
CA SER A 44 -0.72 -9.92 8.78
C SER A 44 0.15 -10.22 7.57
N ALA A 45 1.25 -9.51 7.41
CA ALA A 45 2.21 -9.74 6.33
C ALA A 45 2.87 -11.13 6.47
N GLU A 46 3.33 -11.49 7.66
CA GLU A 46 3.92 -12.79 7.97
C GLU A 46 2.92 -13.93 7.74
N LYS A 47 1.71 -13.82 8.30
CA LYS A 47 0.67 -14.87 8.19
C LYS A 47 0.32 -15.24 6.75
N TYR A 48 0.36 -14.29 5.84
CA TYR A 48 0.02 -14.49 4.43
C TYR A 48 1.23 -14.43 3.50
N GLU A 49 2.43 -14.49 4.08
CA GLU A 49 3.70 -14.50 3.35
C GLU A 49 3.82 -13.36 2.31
N VAL A 50 3.24 -12.20 2.63
CA VAL A 50 3.23 -11.01 1.76
C VAL A 50 4.47 -10.17 2.02
N PRO A 51 5.44 -10.12 1.09
CA PRO A 51 6.62 -9.28 1.25
C PRO A 51 6.22 -7.79 1.34
N LEU A 52 6.67 -7.12 2.40
CA LEU A 52 6.49 -5.69 2.65
C LEU A 52 7.81 -4.97 2.40
N PHE A 53 7.87 -4.09 1.42
CA PHE A 53 9.08 -3.34 1.04
C PHE A 53 9.17 -1.97 1.71
N ALA A 54 8.04 -1.31 1.90
CA ALA A 54 7.95 -0.03 2.59
C ALA A 54 6.56 0.18 3.17
N TYR A 55 6.50 1.00 4.24
CA TYR A 55 5.24 1.47 4.79
C TYR A 55 5.39 2.85 5.40
N CYS A 56 4.27 3.56 5.53
CA CYS A 56 4.18 4.79 6.30
C CYS A 56 2.78 4.88 6.91
N LEU A 57 2.73 4.95 8.24
CA LEU A 57 1.50 5.21 9.00
C LEU A 57 1.43 6.71 9.28
N MET A 58 0.41 7.37 8.73
CA MET A 58 0.14 8.79 8.89
C MET A 58 -1.08 9.00 9.80
N PRO A 59 -1.24 10.11 10.47
CA PRO A 59 -2.31 10.29 11.47
C PRO A 59 -3.71 9.87 11.01
N ASN A 60 -4.03 10.03 9.72
CA ASN A 60 -5.36 9.74 9.17
C ASN A 60 -5.38 8.76 7.99
N HIS A 61 -4.24 8.17 7.63
CA HIS A 61 -4.14 7.21 6.53
C HIS A 61 -2.84 6.40 6.63
N TRP A 62 -2.70 5.38 5.80
CA TRP A 62 -1.48 4.60 5.69
C TRP A 62 -1.19 4.22 4.24
N HIS A 63 0.09 4.00 3.97
CA HIS A 63 0.63 3.54 2.70
C HIS A 63 1.49 2.31 2.90
N LEU A 64 1.39 1.34 1.99
CA LEU A 64 2.20 0.12 1.95
C LEU A 64 2.73 -0.09 0.54
N LEU A 65 3.94 -0.60 0.42
CA LEU A 65 4.50 -1.14 -0.81
C LEU A 65 4.74 -2.63 -0.59
N VAL A 66 3.98 -3.48 -1.28
CA VAL A 66 3.92 -4.92 -1.04
C VAL A 66 4.01 -5.70 -2.36
N GLU A 67 4.53 -6.93 -2.31
CA GLU A 67 4.42 -7.87 -3.41
C GLU A 67 3.30 -8.87 -3.11
N ALA A 68 2.48 -9.17 -4.10
CA ALA A 68 1.45 -10.20 -4.00
C ALA A 68 2.06 -11.56 -4.36
N PRO A 69 2.31 -12.50 -3.42
CA PRO A 69 2.68 -13.87 -3.77
C PRO A 69 1.62 -14.48 -4.67
N THR A 70 0.36 -14.32 -4.29
CA THR A 70 -0.82 -14.44 -5.15
C THR A 70 -1.78 -13.29 -4.84
N GLY A 71 -2.65 -12.97 -5.78
CA GLY A 71 -3.66 -11.93 -5.55
C GLY A 71 -4.61 -12.26 -4.38
N GLU A 72 -4.86 -13.55 -4.13
CA GLU A 72 -5.71 -14.00 -3.02
C GLU A 72 -5.03 -13.78 -1.66
N MET A 73 -3.74 -14.12 -1.53
CA MET A 73 -2.96 -13.92 -0.30
C MET A 73 -2.90 -12.44 0.06
N LEU A 74 -2.62 -11.58 -0.92
CA LEU A 74 -2.65 -10.14 -0.71
C LEU A 74 -4.01 -9.64 -0.22
N VAL A 75 -5.10 -10.09 -0.85
CA VAL A 75 -6.46 -9.70 -0.42
C VAL A 75 -6.74 -10.14 1.02
N LYS A 76 -6.39 -11.38 1.39
CA LYS A 76 -6.57 -11.91 2.76
C LYS A 76 -5.76 -11.10 3.78
N MET A 77 -4.50 -10.81 3.45
CA MET A 77 -3.61 -9.96 4.28
C MET A 77 -4.24 -8.59 4.53
N LEU A 78 -4.64 -7.87 3.48
CA LEU A 78 -5.19 -6.53 3.58
C LEU A 78 -6.55 -6.50 4.30
N GLN A 79 -7.38 -7.53 4.11
CA GLN A 79 -8.65 -7.67 4.83
C GLN A 79 -8.42 -7.91 6.32
N ARG A 80 -7.49 -8.83 6.69
CA ARG A 80 -7.11 -9.05 8.09
C ARG A 80 -6.59 -7.75 8.71
N PHE A 81 -5.58 -7.13 8.10
CA PHE A 81 -4.97 -5.90 8.57
C PHE A 81 -6.00 -4.81 8.83
N SER A 82 -6.78 -4.44 7.79
CA SER A 82 -7.78 -3.36 7.91
C SER A 82 -8.89 -3.68 8.92
N SER A 83 -9.35 -4.94 8.97
CA SER A 83 -10.46 -5.33 9.85
C SER A 83 -10.03 -5.40 11.32
N VAL A 84 -8.84 -5.94 11.61
CA VAL A 84 -8.32 -6.02 12.98
C VAL A 84 -8.03 -4.62 13.48
N HIS A 85 -7.33 -3.79 12.71
CA HIS A 85 -7.05 -2.39 13.08
C HIS A 85 -8.34 -1.61 13.32
N ALA A 86 -9.32 -1.69 12.42
CA ALA A 86 -10.61 -0.99 12.61
C ALA A 86 -11.34 -1.44 13.88
N ARG A 87 -11.30 -2.73 14.24
CA ARG A 87 -11.91 -3.23 15.49
C ARG A 87 -11.16 -2.70 16.72
N THR A 88 -9.83 -2.66 16.67
CA THR A 88 -9.01 -2.15 17.79
C THR A 88 -9.30 -0.68 18.05
N ILE A 89 -9.30 0.15 17.00
CA ILE A 89 -9.64 1.58 17.13
C ILE A 89 -11.05 1.79 17.67
N ARG A 90 -12.05 1.03 17.18
CA ARG A 90 -13.43 1.14 17.68
C ARG A 90 -13.55 0.78 19.16
N ARG A 91 -12.88 -0.28 19.63
CA ARG A 91 -12.88 -0.64 21.05
C ARG A 91 -12.33 0.46 21.94
N LYS A 92 -11.29 1.16 21.48
CA LYS A 92 -10.72 2.29 22.21
C LYS A 92 -11.64 3.53 22.22
N GLN A 93 -12.45 3.70 21.17
CA GLN A 93 -13.37 4.82 21.01
C GLN A 93 -14.78 4.54 21.57
N GLU A 94 -14.95 3.69 22.57
CA GLU A 94 -16.22 3.12 23.10
C GLU A 94 -17.42 4.05 23.21
N ASN A 95 -17.22 5.39 23.14
CA ASN A 95 -18.29 6.39 23.27
C ASN A 95 -18.44 7.33 22.04
N GLN A 96 -17.77 7.08 20.90
CA GLN A 96 -17.75 8.05 19.79
C GLN A 96 -18.37 7.56 18.48
N GLY A 97 -19.38 6.69 18.56
CA GLY A 97 -20.22 6.41 17.40
C GLY A 97 -19.93 5.08 16.67
N THR A 98 -20.96 4.56 16.03
CA THR A 98 -21.00 3.26 15.32
C THR A 98 -20.49 3.30 13.88
N GLY A 99 -19.87 4.41 13.43
CA GLY A 99 -19.47 4.66 12.04
C GLY A 99 -18.27 3.83 11.56
N ALA A 100 -18.01 3.87 10.27
CA ALA A 100 -16.84 3.26 9.65
C ALA A 100 -15.55 3.99 10.08
N VAL A 101 -14.47 3.23 10.39
CA VAL A 101 -13.14 3.81 10.65
C VAL A 101 -12.52 4.30 9.33
N TYR A 102 -12.61 3.49 8.30
CA TYR A 102 -12.08 3.81 6.98
C TYR A 102 -13.14 4.35 6.04
N GLN A 103 -12.75 5.32 5.20
CA GLN A 103 -13.62 5.98 4.21
C GLN A 103 -14.20 4.99 3.20
N SER A 104 -13.40 3.98 2.82
CA SER A 104 -13.78 2.95 1.85
C SER A 104 -12.91 1.71 2.06
N ARG A 105 -13.04 0.72 1.18
CA ARG A 105 -12.03 -0.32 1.06
C ARG A 105 -10.69 0.30 0.64
N PHE A 106 -9.58 -0.38 0.98
CA PHE A 106 -8.26 0.02 0.53
C PHE A 106 -8.20 0.19 -1.00
N ARG A 107 -7.31 1.05 -1.46
CA ARG A 107 -6.95 1.22 -2.87
C ARG A 107 -5.61 0.54 -3.11
N ALA A 108 -5.49 -0.17 -4.23
CA ALA A 108 -4.27 -0.84 -4.64
C ALA A 108 -3.93 -0.48 -6.09
N HIS A 109 -2.70 -0.06 -6.33
CA HIS A 109 -2.16 0.36 -7.61
C HIS A 109 -0.95 -0.51 -7.91
N ALA A 110 -0.98 -1.24 -9.03
CA ALA A 110 0.16 -2.03 -9.46
C ALA A 110 1.34 -1.12 -9.79
N VAL A 111 2.52 -1.55 -9.39
CA VAL A 111 3.78 -0.84 -9.56
C VAL A 111 4.73 -1.70 -10.37
N GLN A 112 5.27 -1.13 -11.44
CA GLN A 112 6.27 -1.81 -12.26
C GLN A 112 7.57 -2.00 -11.47
N LYS A 113 8.19 -3.18 -11.61
CA LYS A 113 9.46 -3.55 -10.96
C LYS A 113 10.66 -2.93 -11.70
N ASN A 114 10.74 -1.62 -11.69
CA ASN A 114 11.81 -0.79 -12.28
C ASN A 114 11.99 0.50 -11.46
N GLU A 115 12.39 1.59 -12.08
CA GLU A 115 12.48 2.90 -11.44
C GLU A 115 11.18 3.34 -10.75
N ALA A 116 10.00 2.93 -11.27
CA ALA A 116 8.72 3.26 -10.64
C ALA A 116 8.62 2.70 -9.22
N PHE A 117 9.21 1.52 -8.95
CA PHE A 117 9.28 0.97 -7.60
C PHE A 117 10.06 1.89 -6.64
N LEU A 118 11.24 2.36 -7.05
CA LEU A 118 12.08 3.24 -6.23
C LEU A 118 11.38 4.57 -5.95
N LYS A 119 10.72 5.12 -6.96
CA LYS A 119 9.97 6.38 -6.87
C LYS A 119 8.76 6.24 -5.93
N VAL A 120 8.03 5.13 -6.01
CA VAL A 120 6.90 4.86 -5.11
C VAL A 120 7.39 4.60 -3.68
N ARG A 121 8.51 3.88 -3.50
CA ARG A 121 9.12 3.70 -2.19
C ARG A 121 9.47 5.04 -1.56
N ASN A 122 10.21 5.88 -2.30
CA ASN A 122 10.57 7.23 -1.85
C ASN A 122 9.31 8.08 -1.54
N TYR A 123 8.29 8.03 -2.41
CA TYR A 123 7.02 8.69 -2.17
C TYR A 123 6.40 8.29 -0.82
N ILE A 124 6.36 6.99 -0.51
CA ILE A 124 5.80 6.47 0.75
C ILE A 124 6.61 6.99 1.94
N GLU A 125 7.93 6.92 1.85
CA GLU A 125 8.84 7.32 2.93
C GLU A 125 8.86 8.84 3.15
N GLN A 126 8.65 9.64 2.12
CA GLN A 126 8.60 11.12 2.18
C GLN A 126 7.24 11.69 2.65
N ASN A 127 6.20 10.88 2.77
CA ASN A 127 4.87 11.38 3.17
C ASN A 127 4.87 12.22 4.46
N PRO A 128 5.55 11.82 5.56
CA PRO A 128 5.55 12.60 6.80
C PRO A 128 6.31 13.92 6.66
N VAL A 129 7.37 13.98 5.86
CA VAL A 129 8.11 15.22 5.59
C VAL A 129 7.21 16.20 4.82
N LYS A 130 6.51 15.74 3.79
CA LYS A 130 5.58 16.59 3.01
C LYS A 130 4.37 17.05 3.82
N ALA A 131 3.97 16.27 4.81
CA ALA A 131 2.93 16.66 5.75
C ALA A 131 3.44 17.60 6.86
N GLY A 132 4.74 17.94 6.87
CA GLY A 132 5.34 18.80 7.91
C GLY A 132 5.44 18.14 9.29
N LEU A 133 5.39 16.80 9.37
CA LEU A 133 5.42 16.07 10.64
C LEU A 133 6.85 15.81 11.12
N CYS A 134 7.83 15.82 10.23
CA CYS A 134 9.25 15.69 10.56
C CYS A 134 10.12 16.36 9.47
N ALA A 135 11.39 16.58 9.77
CA ALA A 135 12.33 17.19 8.81
C ALA A 135 12.90 16.18 7.81
N LYS A 136 13.04 14.91 8.21
CA LYS A 136 13.58 13.83 7.40
C LYS A 136 12.73 12.57 7.57
N PRO A 137 12.64 11.70 6.54
CA PRO A 137 11.87 10.45 6.64
C PRO A 137 12.28 9.55 7.81
N GLU A 138 13.59 9.53 8.11
CA GLU A 138 14.16 8.71 9.19
C GLU A 138 13.71 9.18 10.59
N ASP A 139 13.26 10.41 10.73
CA ASP A 139 12.78 10.97 11.99
C ASP A 139 11.33 10.57 12.30
N TRP A 140 10.59 10.08 11.31
CA TRP A 140 9.23 9.59 11.50
C TRP A 140 9.21 8.17 12.06
N ALA A 141 8.82 8.04 13.33
CA ALA A 141 8.87 6.76 14.06
C ALA A 141 8.02 5.64 13.41
N TRP A 142 6.99 5.99 12.66
CA TRP A 142 5.95 5.08 12.14
C TRP A 142 6.07 4.84 10.63
N GLY A 143 7.29 4.79 10.14
CA GLY A 143 7.62 4.56 8.74
C GLY A 143 8.83 3.65 8.53
N SER A 144 8.88 3.01 7.36
CA SER A 144 9.95 2.09 6.97
C SER A 144 11.34 2.76 6.85
N ALA A 145 11.40 4.07 6.65
CA ALA A 145 12.64 4.83 6.62
C ALA A 145 13.34 4.89 7.98
N ASN A 146 12.58 4.78 9.09
CA ASN A 146 13.14 4.77 10.43
C ASN A 146 13.78 3.42 10.75
N LYS A 147 15.10 3.37 10.67
CA LYS A 147 15.90 2.14 10.94
C LYS A 147 16.13 1.87 12.43
N LYS A 148 15.86 2.86 13.30
CA LYS A 148 16.12 2.75 14.75
C LYS A 148 15.12 1.84 15.45
N GLN A 149 13.91 1.72 14.90
CA GLN A 149 12.83 0.93 15.47
C GLN A 149 12.33 -0.14 14.47
N LYS A 150 13.21 -1.07 14.04
CA LYS A 150 12.80 -2.18 13.18
C LYS A 150 11.80 -3.08 13.91
N LYS A 151 10.52 -2.82 13.78
CA LYS A 151 9.43 -3.61 14.36
C LYS A 151 8.84 -4.62 13.38
N ILE A 152 8.97 -4.36 12.07
CA ILE A 152 8.47 -5.23 11.00
C ILE A 152 9.64 -5.64 10.13
N GLY A 153 9.73 -6.94 9.81
CA GLY A 153 10.70 -7.45 8.83
C GLY A 153 10.35 -6.92 7.43
N LEU A 154 11.20 -6.03 6.90
CA LEU A 154 11.05 -5.54 5.53
C LEU A 154 11.75 -6.50 4.56
N ALA A 155 11.10 -6.78 3.45
CA ALA A 155 11.70 -7.49 2.34
C ALA A 155 12.66 -6.57 1.58
N GLU A 156 13.83 -7.11 1.21
CA GLU A 156 14.72 -6.40 0.29
C GLU A 156 14.27 -6.66 -1.15
N PRO A 157 14.29 -5.63 -2.01
CA PRO A 157 13.97 -5.82 -3.41
C PRO A 157 14.99 -6.75 -4.05
N LYS A 158 14.48 -7.75 -4.80
CA LYS A 158 15.33 -8.68 -5.53
C LYS A 158 16.18 -7.92 -6.56
N GLN A 159 17.23 -8.53 -7.11
CA GLN A 159 18.21 -7.95 -8.07
C GLN A 159 17.61 -7.39 -9.38
N TRP A 160 16.28 -7.26 -9.47
CA TRP A 160 15.57 -6.71 -10.64
C TRP A 160 15.48 -5.17 -10.63
N LEU A 161 15.95 -4.51 -9.57
CA LEU A 161 15.97 -3.05 -9.55
C LEU A 161 17.11 -2.52 -10.44
N PRO A 162 16.84 -1.59 -11.35
CA PRO A 162 17.89 -0.94 -12.12
C PRO A 162 18.80 -0.15 -11.18
N LYS A 163 20.08 -0.10 -11.49
CA LYS A 163 20.97 0.87 -10.87
C LYS A 163 20.45 2.26 -11.25
N THR A 164 20.12 3.07 -10.26
CA THR A 164 19.52 4.40 -10.45
C THR A 164 20.35 5.25 -11.41
N GLN A 165 19.75 5.62 -12.54
CA GLN A 165 20.23 6.71 -13.38
C GLN A 165 19.28 7.88 -13.13
N GLY A 166 19.82 9.03 -12.72
CA GLY A 166 19.04 10.24 -12.42
C GLY A 166 18.29 10.77 -13.64
N GLY A 167 17.13 11.37 -13.44
CA GLY A 167 16.40 11.87 -14.58
C GLY A 167 15.16 12.72 -14.39
N GLU A 168 14.47 12.74 -13.28
CA GLU A 168 13.28 13.60 -13.12
C GLU A 168 13.23 14.21 -11.71
N SER A 169 12.64 15.43 -11.60
CA SER A 169 12.52 16.09 -10.32
C SER A 169 11.55 15.33 -9.39
N GLU A 170 11.86 15.31 -8.12
CA GLU A 170 11.06 14.62 -7.08
C GLU A 170 9.61 15.13 -7.02
N GLU A 171 9.41 16.43 -7.26
CA GLU A 171 8.07 17.05 -7.30
C GLU A 171 7.21 16.54 -8.45
N SER A 172 7.77 16.39 -9.66
CA SER A 172 7.07 15.88 -10.84
C SER A 172 6.52 14.47 -10.56
N TRP A 173 7.32 13.61 -9.94
CA TRP A 173 6.93 12.24 -9.61
C TRP A 173 5.86 12.15 -8.53
N HIS A 174 5.91 13.02 -7.55
CA HIS A 174 4.87 13.07 -6.52
C HIS A 174 3.50 13.35 -7.12
N HIS A 175 3.40 14.36 -7.97
CA HIS A 175 2.15 14.69 -8.67
C HIS A 175 1.66 13.53 -9.55
N GLN A 176 2.56 12.84 -10.25
CA GLN A 176 2.20 11.68 -11.08
C GLN A 176 1.67 10.51 -10.22
N ILE A 177 2.29 10.22 -9.08
CA ILE A 177 1.82 9.17 -8.17
C ILE A 177 0.45 9.56 -7.61
N GLU A 178 0.26 10.78 -7.13
CA GLU A 178 -1.03 11.25 -6.63
C GLU A 178 -2.12 11.18 -7.71
N ALA A 179 -1.84 11.65 -8.92
CA ALA A 179 -2.78 11.55 -10.03
C ALA A 179 -3.15 10.10 -10.35
N ALA A 180 -2.17 9.18 -10.34
CA ALA A 180 -2.41 7.76 -10.53
C ALA A 180 -3.29 7.16 -9.40
N LEU A 181 -3.07 7.59 -8.15
CA LEU A 181 -3.90 7.18 -7.01
C LEU A 181 -5.35 7.61 -7.16
N PHE A 182 -5.61 8.80 -7.72
CA PHE A 182 -6.97 9.27 -8.01
C PHE A 182 -7.61 8.56 -9.20
N SER A 183 -6.87 8.35 -10.28
CA SER A 183 -7.37 7.73 -11.51
C SER A 183 -7.41 6.20 -11.49
N GLN A 184 -6.91 5.57 -10.42
CA GLN A 184 -6.76 4.12 -10.29
C GLN A 184 -5.88 3.48 -11.40
N GLN A 185 -4.96 4.24 -11.99
CA GLN A 185 -4.04 3.75 -12.99
C GLN A 185 -2.86 3.01 -12.36
N PRO A 186 -2.30 1.98 -13.03
CA PRO A 186 -1.05 1.35 -12.57
C PRO A 186 0.13 2.31 -12.71
N LEU A 187 1.14 2.12 -11.85
CA LEU A 187 2.35 2.95 -11.79
C LEU A 187 3.49 2.25 -12.56
N GLY A 188 3.91 2.85 -13.67
CA GLY A 188 4.93 2.33 -14.56
C GLY A 188 4.94 3.09 -15.88
N ASP A 189 5.75 2.65 -16.86
CA ASP A 189 5.73 3.23 -18.21
C ASP A 189 4.43 2.89 -18.97
N LEU A 190 4.17 3.61 -20.06
CA LEU A 190 2.92 3.51 -20.83
C LEU A 190 2.71 2.10 -21.42
N ASN A 191 3.78 1.46 -21.90
CA ASN A 191 3.68 0.13 -22.50
C ASN A 191 3.33 -0.91 -21.44
N TRP A 192 4.01 -0.86 -20.30
CA TRP A 192 3.71 -1.75 -19.18
C TRP A 192 2.27 -1.54 -18.66
N ARG A 193 1.81 -0.27 -18.51
CA ARG A 193 0.44 0.03 -18.09
C ARG A 193 -0.59 -0.60 -19.01
N ARG A 194 -0.41 -0.52 -20.33
CA ARG A 194 -1.30 -1.13 -21.33
C ARG A 194 -1.31 -2.65 -21.21
N MET A 195 -0.14 -3.28 -21.14
CA MET A 195 0.00 -4.74 -20.99
C MET A 195 -0.63 -5.22 -19.67
N PHE A 196 -0.39 -4.52 -18.56
CA PHE A 196 -0.94 -4.87 -17.26
C PHE A 196 -2.47 -4.80 -17.26
N LEU A 197 -3.06 -3.74 -17.82
CA LEU A 197 -4.51 -3.60 -17.91
C LEU A 197 -5.14 -4.67 -18.82
N ALA A 198 -4.50 -5.02 -19.93
CA ALA A 198 -4.96 -6.09 -20.82
C ALA A 198 -4.94 -7.47 -20.14
N SER A 199 -3.86 -7.77 -19.37
CA SER A 199 -3.72 -9.06 -18.66
C SER A 199 -4.62 -9.18 -17.42
N SER A 200 -5.07 -8.06 -16.87
CA SER A 200 -5.93 -8.00 -15.68
C SER A 200 -7.42 -7.98 -16.00
N THR A 201 -7.79 -7.97 -17.28
CA THR A 201 -9.17 -8.13 -17.74
C THR A 201 -9.48 -9.63 -17.71
N PRO A 202 -10.53 -10.10 -17.02
CA PRO A 202 -10.95 -11.50 -17.13
C PRO A 202 -11.23 -11.79 -18.61
N GLN A 203 -10.60 -12.79 -19.18
CA GLN A 203 -11.02 -13.30 -20.48
C GLN A 203 -12.50 -13.69 -20.34
N PRO A 204 -13.35 -13.31 -21.31
CA PRO A 204 -14.70 -13.81 -21.32
C PRO A 204 -14.57 -15.34 -21.31
N VAL A 205 -15.24 -15.97 -20.36
CA VAL A 205 -15.45 -17.41 -20.36
C VAL A 205 -16.25 -17.66 -21.64
N LEU A 206 -15.56 -18.06 -22.68
CA LEU A 206 -16.23 -18.62 -23.85
C LEU A 206 -16.95 -19.86 -23.34
N GLU A 207 -18.25 -19.71 -23.22
CA GLU A 207 -19.16 -20.82 -22.96
C GLU A 207 -18.82 -21.95 -23.95
N GLN A 208 -18.32 -23.04 -23.42
CA GLN A 208 -18.45 -24.33 -24.07
C GLN A 208 -19.95 -24.71 -23.97
N LEU A 209 -20.76 -24.13 -24.84
CA LEU A 209 -22.08 -24.61 -25.21
C LEU A 209 -21.98 -25.04 -26.66
N ALA A 210 -21.56 -26.28 -26.87
CA ALA A 210 -21.89 -27.05 -28.06
C ALA A 210 -21.42 -28.52 -27.87
N ALA A 211 -22.28 -29.34 -27.34
CA ALA A 211 -22.60 -30.71 -27.80
C ALA A 211 -23.58 -31.34 -26.81
#